data_c6b6765e4d6850575c76ef6384bf520f
#
_entry.id   c6b6765e4d6850575c76ef6384bf520f
#
_cell.length_a   1.000
_cell.length_b   1.000
_cell.length_c   1.000
_cell.angle_alpha   90.00
_cell.angle_beta   90.00
_cell.angle_gamma   90.00
#
_symmetry.space_group_name_H-M   'P 1'
#
loop_
_entity.id
_entity.type
_entity.pdbx_description
1 polymer ?
#
loop_
_entity_poly.entity_id
_entity_poly.type
_entity_poly.pdbx_seq_one_letter_code
_entity_poly.pdbx_strand_id
1 'polypeptide(L)'
;MIMFQNDYVEGAHPAVLKKLVDTNMEQSVGYGEDPYCEKARARIRETIGREDADVHFLVGGTQTNLTVISAALRPHQGALCAETGHIHVHETGSVEACGHKVLAMPEQEGKITAKQVNKAYESHWTDGAREHMVQPKLVYISH
;
A
#
# COMPACT_ATOMS: atom_id res chain seq x y z
N MET A 1 -22.48 -21.86 -2.06
CA MET A 1 -22.05 -21.27 -0.77
C MET A 1 -21.31 -19.97 -1.08
N ILE A 2 -21.68 -18.85 -0.49
CA ILE A 2 -20.94 -17.59 -0.67
C ILE A 2 -19.85 -17.56 0.40
N MET A 3 -18.59 -17.34 -0.02
CA MET A 3 -17.43 -17.27 0.87
C MET A 3 -17.06 -15.80 1.12
N PHE A 4 -16.85 -15.45 2.40
CA PHE A 4 -16.48 -14.11 2.84
C PHE A 4 -15.08 -14.05 3.46
N GLN A 5 -14.21 -15.01 3.10
CA GLN A 5 -12.86 -15.10 3.64
C GLN A 5 -11.91 -14.03 3.07
N ASN A 6 -12.09 -13.70 1.80
CA ASN A 6 -11.32 -12.68 1.08
C ASN A 6 -12.06 -12.33 -0.23
N ASP A 7 -11.54 -11.37 -0.97
CA ASP A 7 -12.10 -10.84 -2.22
C ASP A 7 -11.52 -11.48 -3.49
N TYR A 8 -10.73 -12.54 -3.36
CA TYR A 8 -10.06 -13.22 -4.49
C TYR A 8 -10.35 -14.73 -4.59
N VAL A 9 -11.47 -15.18 -4.03
CA VAL A 9 -11.89 -16.61 -4.13
C VAL A 9 -12.57 -16.93 -5.44
N GLU A 10 -12.96 -15.95 -6.21
CA GLU A 10 -13.60 -16.08 -7.51
C GLU A 10 -12.74 -15.42 -8.61
N GLY A 11 -12.97 -15.81 -9.85
CA GLY A 11 -12.33 -15.19 -11.01
C GLY A 11 -12.91 -13.80 -11.34
N ALA A 12 -12.47 -13.24 -12.45
CA ALA A 12 -12.92 -11.93 -12.88
C ALA A 12 -14.43 -11.91 -13.21
N HIS A 13 -15.09 -10.80 -12.89
CA HIS A 13 -16.47 -10.56 -13.30
C HIS A 13 -16.64 -10.80 -14.82
N PRO A 14 -17.74 -11.42 -15.27
CA PRO A 14 -17.93 -11.79 -16.70
C PRO A 14 -17.70 -10.63 -17.69
N ALA A 15 -18.08 -9.40 -17.33
CA ALA A 15 -17.85 -8.23 -18.19
C ALA A 15 -16.36 -7.88 -18.31
N VAL A 16 -15.56 -8.06 -17.27
CA VAL A 16 -14.10 -7.89 -17.29
C VAL A 16 -13.46 -8.96 -18.15
N LEU A 17 -13.82 -10.22 -17.93
CA LEU A 17 -13.32 -11.36 -18.71
C LEU A 17 -13.65 -11.20 -20.21
N LYS A 18 -14.89 -10.79 -20.52
CA LYS A 18 -15.28 -10.52 -21.91
C LYS A 18 -14.40 -9.42 -22.52
N LYS A 19 -14.13 -8.35 -21.78
CA LYS A 19 -13.29 -7.24 -22.27
C LYS A 19 -11.86 -7.70 -22.56
N LEU A 20 -11.29 -8.54 -21.69
CA LEU A 20 -9.98 -9.15 -21.91
C LEU A 20 -9.95 -10.00 -23.18
N VAL A 21 -10.98 -10.81 -23.41
CA VAL A 21 -11.11 -11.62 -24.64
C VAL A 21 -11.23 -10.73 -25.89
N ASP A 22 -12.09 -9.70 -25.84
CA ASP A 22 -12.33 -8.79 -26.97
C ASP A 22 -11.07 -8.03 -27.39
N THR A 23 -10.18 -7.74 -26.45
CA THR A 23 -8.97 -6.93 -26.71
C THR A 23 -7.68 -7.75 -26.77
N ASN A 24 -7.75 -9.08 -26.61
CA ASN A 24 -6.58 -9.95 -26.45
C ASN A 24 -5.60 -9.91 -27.64
N MET A 25 -6.11 -9.67 -28.85
CA MET A 25 -5.29 -9.60 -30.06
C MET A 25 -4.90 -8.17 -30.47
N GLU A 26 -5.28 -7.18 -29.69
CA GLU A 26 -4.89 -5.79 -29.95
C GLU A 26 -3.42 -5.58 -29.57
N GLN A 27 -2.68 -4.90 -30.42
CA GLN A 27 -1.30 -4.53 -30.14
C GLN A 27 -1.27 -3.18 -29.42
N SER A 28 -0.65 -3.14 -28.25
CA SER A 28 -0.47 -1.92 -27.48
C SER A 28 0.94 -1.84 -26.89
N VAL A 29 1.39 -0.65 -26.54
CA VAL A 29 2.63 -0.43 -25.82
C VAL A 29 2.51 -0.98 -24.39
N GLY A 30 3.62 -1.34 -23.79
CA GLY A 30 3.67 -1.84 -22.42
C GLY A 30 3.90 -0.77 -21.36
N TYR A 31 4.16 -1.22 -20.16
CA TYR A 31 4.60 -0.40 -19.00
C TYR A 31 3.58 0.65 -18.54
N GLY A 32 2.30 0.43 -18.80
CA GLY A 32 1.24 1.34 -18.40
C GLY A 32 1.09 2.60 -19.27
N GLU A 33 1.75 2.65 -20.44
CA GLU A 33 1.67 3.76 -21.40
C GLU A 33 0.65 3.51 -22.51
N ASP A 34 -0.12 2.45 -22.40
CA ASP A 34 -1.15 2.08 -23.34
C ASP A 34 -2.43 2.93 -23.17
N PRO A 35 -3.28 3.00 -24.21
CA PRO A 35 -4.52 3.77 -24.17
C PRO A 35 -5.54 3.32 -23.12
N TYR A 36 -5.48 2.06 -22.67
CA TYR A 36 -6.37 1.52 -21.63
C TYR A 36 -5.96 2.06 -20.27
N CYS A 37 -4.66 2.02 -19.95
CA CYS A 37 -4.12 2.60 -18.72
C CYS A 37 -4.41 4.11 -18.66
N GLU A 38 -4.28 4.86 -19.75
CA GLU A 38 -4.57 6.29 -19.73
C GLU A 38 -6.05 6.58 -19.50
N LYS A 39 -6.95 5.85 -20.14
CA LYS A 39 -8.39 5.94 -19.86
C LYS A 39 -8.73 5.58 -18.42
N ALA A 40 -8.07 4.57 -17.85
CA ALA A 40 -8.26 4.17 -16.46
C ALA A 40 -7.78 5.27 -15.50
N ARG A 41 -6.61 5.88 -15.73
CA ARG A 41 -6.11 7.03 -14.96
C ARG A 41 -7.10 8.19 -14.97
N ALA A 42 -7.56 8.58 -16.16
CA ALA A 42 -8.54 9.66 -16.32
C ALA A 42 -9.83 9.35 -15.52
N ARG A 43 -10.33 8.12 -15.61
CA ARG A 43 -11.52 7.70 -14.88
C ARG A 43 -11.33 7.69 -13.35
N ILE A 44 -10.15 7.26 -12.88
CA ILE A 44 -9.83 7.29 -11.45
C ILE A 44 -9.75 8.74 -10.96
N ARG A 45 -9.04 9.63 -11.67
CA ARG A 45 -8.96 11.06 -11.32
C ARG A 45 -10.34 11.70 -11.22
N GLU A 46 -11.19 11.48 -12.23
CA GLU A 46 -12.60 11.94 -12.22
C GLU A 46 -13.35 11.42 -10.97
N THR A 47 -13.21 10.12 -10.68
CA THR A 47 -13.94 9.48 -9.58
C THR A 47 -13.53 10.02 -8.21
N ILE A 48 -12.24 10.30 -8.00
CA ILE A 48 -11.72 10.84 -6.73
C ILE A 48 -11.77 12.39 -6.68
N GLY A 49 -12.16 13.05 -7.76
CA GLY A 49 -12.22 14.52 -7.85
C GLY A 49 -10.85 15.20 -7.77
N ARG A 50 -9.79 14.56 -8.26
CA ARG A 50 -8.40 15.04 -8.18
C ARG A 50 -7.69 14.87 -9.52
N GLU A 51 -7.79 15.89 -10.36
CA GLU A 51 -7.15 15.91 -11.70
C GLU A 51 -5.61 15.91 -11.62
N ASP A 52 -5.06 16.39 -10.52
CA ASP A 52 -3.64 16.46 -10.24
C ASP A 52 -3.05 15.18 -9.61
N ALA A 53 -3.85 14.15 -9.39
CA ALA A 53 -3.37 12.91 -8.79
C ALA A 53 -2.54 12.08 -9.76
N ASP A 54 -1.37 11.62 -9.31
CA ASP A 54 -0.62 10.58 -10.01
C ASP A 54 -1.22 9.21 -9.72
N VAL A 55 -1.49 8.45 -10.80
CA VAL A 55 -2.09 7.12 -10.72
C VAL A 55 -1.12 6.10 -11.30
N HIS A 56 -0.70 5.14 -10.49
CA HIS A 56 0.20 4.07 -10.87
C HIS A 56 -0.49 2.71 -10.75
N PHE A 57 -0.29 1.85 -11.74
CA PHE A 57 -0.78 0.47 -11.72
C PHE A 57 0.35 -0.48 -11.37
N LEU A 58 0.15 -1.30 -10.33
CA LEU A 58 1.09 -2.31 -9.86
C LEU A 58 0.40 -3.68 -9.80
N VAL A 59 1.18 -4.75 -9.75
CA VAL A 59 0.69 -6.11 -9.90
C VAL A 59 -0.13 -6.59 -8.69
N GLY A 60 0.14 -6.06 -7.50
CA GLY A 60 -0.56 -6.49 -6.29
C GLY A 60 -0.25 -5.63 -5.08
N GLY A 61 -1.00 -5.85 -3.99
CA GLY A 61 -0.91 -5.05 -2.76
C GLY A 61 0.48 -5.07 -2.12
N THR A 62 1.08 -6.24 -1.98
CA THR A 62 2.44 -6.37 -1.41
C THR A 62 3.47 -5.61 -2.24
N GLN A 63 3.44 -5.71 -3.57
CA GLN A 63 4.33 -4.93 -4.43
C GLN A 63 4.08 -3.42 -4.26
N THR A 64 2.83 -3.01 -4.16
CA THR A 64 2.48 -1.61 -3.93
C THR A 64 3.06 -1.11 -2.61
N ASN A 65 2.85 -1.85 -1.53
CA ASN A 65 3.31 -1.48 -0.19
C ASN A 65 4.84 -1.34 -0.16
N LEU A 66 5.57 -2.36 -0.60
CA LEU A 66 7.03 -2.30 -0.59
C LEU A 66 7.60 -1.21 -1.51
N THR A 67 6.99 -0.96 -2.66
CA THR A 67 7.44 0.08 -3.60
C THR A 67 7.25 1.48 -2.97
N VAL A 68 6.07 1.75 -2.42
CA VAL A 68 5.77 3.04 -1.80
C VAL A 68 6.63 3.27 -0.56
N ILE A 69 6.76 2.26 0.31
CA ILE A 69 7.54 2.37 1.55
C ILE A 69 9.03 2.58 1.22
N SER A 70 9.57 1.81 0.27
CA SER A 70 10.97 1.97 -0.16
C SER A 70 11.26 3.33 -0.79
N ALA A 71 10.32 3.86 -1.57
CA ALA A 71 10.46 5.17 -2.20
C ALA A 71 10.35 6.33 -1.19
N ALA A 72 9.51 6.16 -0.14
CA ALA A 72 9.22 7.19 0.84
C ALA A 72 10.23 7.28 1.99
N LEU A 73 10.93 6.18 2.30
CA LEU A 73 11.78 6.07 3.48
C LEU A 73 13.27 6.03 3.15
N ARG A 74 14.08 6.57 4.07
CA ARG A 74 15.53 6.36 4.11
C ARG A 74 15.86 5.12 4.98
N PRO A 75 17.05 4.50 4.84
CA PRO A 75 17.39 3.24 5.54
C PRO A 75 17.17 3.25 7.06
N HIS A 76 17.35 4.40 7.73
CA HIS A 76 17.16 4.55 9.17
C HIS A 76 15.71 4.84 9.58
N GLN A 77 14.79 4.88 8.63
CA GLN A 77 13.38 5.22 8.86
C GLN A 77 12.48 3.98 8.78
N GLY A 78 11.38 4.02 9.54
CA GLY A 78 10.43 2.91 9.63
C GLY A 78 8.98 3.37 9.44
N ALA A 79 8.13 2.38 9.15
CA ALA A 79 6.70 2.55 8.96
C ALA A 79 5.93 2.10 10.20
N LEU A 80 5.15 3.02 10.79
CA LEU A 80 4.19 2.73 11.85
C LEU A 80 2.96 2.04 11.28
N CYS A 81 2.48 0.99 11.91
CA CYS A 81 1.19 0.36 11.58
C CYS A 81 0.55 -0.26 12.84
N ALA A 82 -0.72 -0.67 12.74
CA ALA A 82 -1.34 -1.51 13.75
C ALA A 82 -0.62 -2.87 13.85
N GLU A 83 -0.64 -3.53 15.02
CA GLU A 83 -0.11 -4.90 15.20
C GLU A 83 -0.77 -5.90 14.24
N THR A 84 -2.02 -5.66 13.83
CA THR A 84 -2.75 -6.43 12.83
C THR A 84 -2.58 -5.89 11.40
N GLY A 85 -1.78 -4.85 11.21
CA GLY A 85 -1.56 -4.23 9.90
C GLY A 85 -0.96 -5.22 8.89
N HIS A 86 -1.45 -5.20 7.65
CA HIS A 86 -1.10 -6.19 6.62
C HIS A 86 0.42 -6.29 6.39
N ILE A 87 1.15 -5.17 6.38
CA ILE A 87 2.61 -5.14 6.23
C ILE A 87 3.36 -5.82 7.38
N HIS A 88 2.72 -5.96 8.55
CA HIS A 88 3.32 -6.62 9.70
C HIS A 88 3.03 -8.12 9.75
N VAL A 89 1.81 -8.54 9.39
CA VAL A 89 1.37 -9.92 9.65
C VAL A 89 1.21 -10.80 8.40
N HIS A 90 1.07 -10.22 7.20
CA HIS A 90 0.69 -10.98 5.99
C HIS A 90 1.64 -10.83 4.79
N GLU A 91 2.77 -10.15 4.93
CA GLU A 91 3.68 -9.90 3.80
C GLU A 91 5.04 -10.59 3.91
N THR A 92 5.19 -11.55 4.83
CA THR A 92 6.43 -12.36 4.99
C THR A 92 7.72 -11.55 5.07
N GLY A 93 7.69 -10.37 5.72
CA GLY A 93 8.86 -9.51 5.86
C GLY A 93 9.24 -8.75 4.60
N SER A 94 8.28 -8.43 3.72
CA SER A 94 8.56 -7.70 2.47
C SER A 94 9.15 -6.30 2.73
N VAL A 95 8.70 -5.60 3.75
CA VAL A 95 9.19 -4.26 4.14
C VAL A 95 10.62 -4.37 4.69
N GLU A 96 10.86 -5.36 5.54
CA GLU A 96 12.19 -5.64 6.10
C GLU A 96 13.18 -6.06 5.00
N ALA A 97 12.74 -6.82 4.01
CA ALA A 97 13.56 -7.18 2.85
C ALA A 97 14.00 -5.97 2.02
N CYS A 98 13.22 -4.86 2.06
CA CYS A 98 13.59 -3.58 1.45
C CYS A 98 14.50 -2.71 2.34
N GLY A 99 14.91 -3.22 3.51
CA GLY A 99 15.80 -2.53 4.42
C GLY A 99 15.12 -1.57 5.40
N HIS A 100 13.80 -1.66 5.57
CA HIS A 100 13.04 -0.81 6.48
C HIS A 100 12.43 -1.64 7.62
N LYS A 101 12.19 -1.01 8.75
CA LYS A 101 11.56 -1.65 9.90
C LYS A 101 10.08 -1.30 9.97
N VAL A 102 9.25 -2.32 10.18
CA VAL A 102 7.87 -2.12 10.61
C VAL A 102 7.85 -1.83 12.11
N LEU A 103 7.20 -0.75 12.49
CA LEU A 103 7.01 -0.30 13.87
C LEU A 103 5.54 -0.58 14.26
N ALA A 104 5.28 -1.81 14.68
CA ALA A 104 3.94 -2.23 15.08
C ALA A 104 3.51 -1.55 16.37
N MET A 105 2.28 -1.10 16.41
CA MET A 105 1.68 -0.37 17.53
C MET A 105 0.46 -1.12 18.06
N PRO A 106 0.26 -1.14 19.41
CA PRO A 106 -0.98 -1.64 19.99
C PRO A 106 -2.19 -0.99 19.33
N GLU A 107 -3.19 -1.81 19.06
CA GLU A 107 -4.38 -1.38 18.33
C GLU A 107 -5.66 -1.72 19.11
N GLN A 108 -6.78 -1.16 18.69
CA GLN A 108 -8.10 -1.53 19.13
C GLN A 108 -8.99 -1.74 17.91
N GLU A 109 -9.53 -2.95 17.73
CA GLU A 109 -10.35 -3.33 16.58
C GLU A 109 -9.68 -3.02 15.23
N GLY A 110 -8.38 -3.32 15.13
CA GLY A 110 -7.58 -3.07 13.92
C GLY A 110 -7.17 -1.60 13.70
N LYS A 111 -7.46 -0.71 14.64
CA LYS A 111 -7.28 0.74 14.48
C LYS A 111 -6.19 1.30 15.40
N ILE A 112 -5.39 2.20 14.87
CA ILE A 112 -4.49 3.08 15.62
C ILE A 112 -5.02 4.51 15.58
N THR A 113 -4.72 5.29 16.61
CA THR A 113 -5.19 6.67 16.72
C THR A 113 -4.07 7.68 16.45
N ALA A 114 -4.44 8.87 16.01
CA ALA A 114 -3.48 9.97 15.85
C ALA A 114 -2.70 10.26 17.14
N LYS A 115 -3.33 10.10 18.31
CA LYS A 115 -2.66 10.27 19.62
C LYS A 115 -1.54 9.24 19.83
N GLN A 116 -1.74 7.98 19.43
CA GLN A 116 -0.69 6.95 19.51
C GLN A 116 0.45 7.26 18.54
N VAL A 117 0.14 7.67 17.32
CA VAL A 117 1.13 8.07 16.32
C VAL A 117 1.96 9.24 16.82
N ASN A 118 1.33 10.30 17.32
CA ASN A 118 2.02 11.46 17.91
C ASN A 118 2.90 11.04 19.09
N LYS A 119 2.41 10.19 19.99
CA LYS A 119 3.20 9.69 21.11
C LYS A 119 4.45 8.93 20.64
N ALA A 120 4.33 8.07 19.63
CA ALA A 120 5.47 7.34 19.07
C ALA A 120 6.49 8.30 18.43
N TYR A 121 6.02 9.30 17.70
CA TYR A 121 6.85 10.33 17.10
C TYR A 121 7.57 11.17 18.18
N GLU A 122 6.85 11.73 19.13
CA GLU A 122 7.40 12.55 20.23
C GLU A 122 8.38 11.75 21.09
N SER A 123 8.06 10.48 21.41
CA SER A 123 8.95 9.60 22.20
C SER A 123 10.29 9.41 21.50
N HIS A 124 10.30 9.24 20.18
CA HIS A 124 11.55 9.15 19.42
C HIS A 124 12.39 10.43 19.54
N TRP A 125 11.77 11.59 19.36
CA TRP A 125 12.50 12.88 19.35
C TRP A 125 12.96 13.34 20.73
N THR A 126 12.30 12.92 21.79
CA THR A 126 12.67 13.22 23.19
C THR A 126 13.64 12.21 23.79
N ASP A 127 13.87 11.08 23.14
CA ASP A 127 14.82 10.07 23.62
C ASP A 127 16.27 10.53 23.37
N GLY A 128 17.09 10.48 24.42
CA GLY A 128 18.51 10.85 24.35
C GLY A 128 19.35 9.92 23.47
N ALA A 129 18.86 8.70 23.18
CA ALA A 129 19.49 7.68 22.35
C ALA A 129 18.82 7.56 20.96
N ARG A 130 18.02 8.54 20.52
CA ARG A 130 17.26 8.48 19.27
C ARG A 130 18.10 8.16 18.03
N GLU A 131 19.38 8.51 18.03
CA GLU A 131 20.29 8.25 16.91
C GLU A 131 20.64 6.76 16.75
N HIS A 132 20.36 5.96 17.77
CA HIS A 132 20.48 4.50 17.75
C HIS A 132 19.15 3.79 17.44
N MET A 133 18.07 4.55 17.24
CA MET A 133 16.71 4.04 17.05
C MET A 133 16.22 4.27 15.64
N VAL A 134 15.34 3.39 15.17
CA VAL A 134 14.64 3.60 13.91
C VAL A 134 13.67 4.77 14.04
N GLN A 135 13.80 5.75 13.16
CA GLN A 135 12.94 6.92 13.12
C GLN A 135 11.56 6.60 12.56
N PRO A 136 10.46 6.82 13.30
CA PRO A 136 9.11 6.72 12.74
C PRO A 136 8.88 7.85 11.73
N LYS A 137 8.56 7.50 10.48
CA LYS A 137 8.45 8.48 9.40
C LYS A 137 7.22 8.33 8.52
N LEU A 138 6.69 7.13 8.42
CA LEU A 138 5.51 6.82 7.61
C LEU A 138 4.46 6.14 8.49
N VAL A 139 3.19 6.42 8.23
CA VAL A 139 2.06 5.71 8.86
C VAL A 139 1.37 4.90 7.77
N TYR A 140 1.30 3.60 7.99
CA TYR A 140 0.58 2.66 7.14
C TYR A 140 -0.76 2.31 7.78
N ILE A 141 -1.82 2.39 7.00
CA ILE A 141 -3.18 2.00 7.40
C ILE A 141 -3.69 1.01 6.35
N SER A 142 -4.05 -0.20 6.79
CA SER A 142 -4.82 -1.16 5.99
C SER A 142 -6.30 -1.05 6.34
N HIS A 143 -7.12 -1.06 5.32
CA HIS A 143 -8.57 -0.93 5.46
C HIS A 143 -9.25 -2.29 5.33
#